data_3196af6ad3c736e758b9a0fde23994b6
#
_entry.id   3196af6ad3c736e758b9a0fde23994b6
#
_cell.length_a   1.000
_cell.length_b   1.000
_cell.length_c   1.000
_cell.angle_alpha   90.00
_cell.angle_beta   90.00
_cell.angle_gamma   90.00
#
_symmetry.space_group_name_H-M   'P 1'
#
loop_
_entity.id
_entity.type
_entity.pdbx_description
1 polymer ?
#
loop_
_entity_poly.entity_id
_entity_poly.type
_entity_poly.pdbx_seq_one_letter_code
_entity_poly.pdbx_strand_id
1 'polypeptide(L)'
;MPEVARRTFPCPVTCRPTCHNAGMLFTTADLCDQHGEAVRVAEPIFRDFGFRKAFFGPVTTVLTPGDFTPVAAALDETGLGRVLVVEGAGAQEGALLGDRLAFLAYKHNWSGVIVNGSVRDSGELQSIDIGIKALGTTPRRGTTSGTSQRDIPVAFAGVLFRPGDWVYGDQDGLLVADTKLF
;
A
#
# COMPACT_ATOMS: atom_id res chain seq x y z
N MET A 1 47.89 12.64 41.28
CA MET A 1 46.97 12.24 40.18
C MET A 1 45.61 12.82 40.54
N PRO A 2 45.08 13.82 39.81
CA PRO A 2 43.77 14.40 40.11
C PRO A 2 42.66 13.61 39.47
N GLU A 3 41.65 13.36 40.24
CA GLU A 3 40.38 12.68 39.99
C GLU A 3 39.54 13.47 38.95
N VAL A 4 39.16 12.81 37.83
CA VAL A 4 38.35 13.42 36.78
C VAL A 4 36.88 13.26 37.19
N ALA A 5 36.28 14.34 37.69
CA ALA A 5 34.85 14.43 37.97
C ALA A 5 34.03 14.30 36.70
N ARG A 6 33.26 13.23 36.59
CA ARG A 6 32.21 13.00 35.56
C ARG A 6 31.08 13.98 35.80
N ARG A 7 30.96 14.99 34.96
CA ARG A 7 29.79 15.86 34.90
C ARG A 7 28.64 15.08 34.25
N THR A 8 27.67 14.67 35.04
CA THR A 8 26.35 14.21 34.59
C THR A 8 25.52 15.42 34.22
N PHE A 9 25.23 15.60 32.92
CA PHE A 9 24.22 16.55 32.49
C PHE A 9 22.83 15.96 32.70
N PRO A 10 21.92 16.67 33.38
CA PRO A 10 20.52 16.21 33.45
C PRO A 10 19.88 16.39 32.08
N CYS A 11 19.34 15.31 31.54
CA CYS A 11 18.48 15.31 30.36
C CYS A 11 17.18 16.08 30.71
N PRO A 12 16.78 17.13 29.97
CA PRO A 12 15.51 17.77 30.26
C PRO A 12 14.38 16.84 29.86
N VAL A 13 13.69 16.34 30.87
CA VAL A 13 12.44 15.57 30.76
C VAL A 13 11.34 16.52 30.30
N THR A 14 11.21 16.72 29.01
CA THR A 14 9.95 17.15 28.33
C THR A 14 10.10 16.99 26.83
N CYS A 15 10.43 15.80 26.35
CA CYS A 15 10.06 15.43 25.01
C CYS A 15 8.92 14.39 25.14
N ARG A 16 7.70 14.88 25.22
CA ARG A 16 6.55 14.04 24.94
C ARG A 16 6.68 13.67 23.46
N PRO A 17 6.81 12.40 23.08
CA PRO A 17 6.54 12.01 21.72
C PRO A 17 5.06 12.33 21.49
N THR A 18 4.78 13.40 20.76
CA THR A 18 3.49 13.52 20.10
C THR A 18 3.46 12.39 19.08
N CYS A 19 3.07 11.22 19.57
CA CYS A 19 2.60 10.15 18.71
C CYS A 19 1.45 10.74 17.91
N HIS A 20 1.73 11.06 16.65
CA HIS A 20 0.71 11.22 15.64
C HIS A 20 0.14 9.83 15.35
N ASN A 21 -0.50 9.27 16.36
CA ASN A 21 -1.51 8.25 16.20
C ASN A 21 -2.80 9.03 15.85
N ALA A 22 -2.86 9.59 14.64
CA ALA A 22 -4.13 9.90 14.02
C ALA A 22 -4.86 8.54 13.98
N GLY A 23 -5.88 8.38 14.82
CA GLY A 23 -6.45 7.13 15.26
C GLY A 23 -6.58 6.13 14.11
N MET A 24 -5.93 4.99 14.26
CA MET A 24 -6.13 3.85 13.37
C MET A 24 -7.61 3.48 13.50
N LEU A 25 -8.39 3.73 12.46
CA LEU A 25 -9.85 3.51 12.46
C LEU A 25 -10.19 2.02 12.59
N PHE A 26 -9.23 1.12 12.34
CA PHE A 26 -9.39 -0.33 12.37
C PHE A 26 -8.03 -1.02 12.47
N THR A 27 -8.02 -2.30 12.84
CA THR A 27 -6.95 -3.26 12.53
C THR A 27 -7.51 -4.39 11.69
N THR A 28 -6.70 -4.99 10.81
CA THR A 28 -7.14 -6.16 10.03
C THR A 28 -7.46 -7.34 10.94
N ALA A 29 -6.75 -7.49 12.08
CA ALA A 29 -7.01 -8.50 13.08
C ALA A 29 -8.43 -8.35 13.68
N ASP A 30 -8.79 -7.15 14.16
CA ASP A 30 -10.12 -6.89 14.72
C ASP A 30 -11.24 -7.12 13.69
N LEU A 31 -11.00 -6.73 12.42
CA LEU A 31 -11.98 -6.99 11.36
C LEU A 31 -12.14 -8.49 11.07
N CYS A 32 -11.07 -9.28 11.11
CA CYS A 32 -11.17 -10.73 11.00
C CYS A 32 -12.01 -11.33 12.14
N ASP A 33 -11.76 -10.89 13.38
CA ASP A 33 -12.47 -11.38 14.55
C ASP A 33 -13.98 -11.03 14.51
N GLN A 34 -14.30 -9.83 14.00
CA GLN A 34 -15.67 -9.34 13.94
C GLN A 34 -16.47 -9.93 12.78
N HIS A 35 -15.85 -10.17 11.64
CA HIS A 35 -16.55 -10.52 10.40
C HIS A 35 -16.35 -11.96 9.93
N GLY A 36 -15.37 -12.68 10.51
CA GLY A 36 -15.16 -14.11 10.26
C GLY A 36 -15.08 -14.45 8.76
N GLU A 37 -15.96 -15.33 8.29
CA GLU A 37 -15.98 -15.79 6.90
C GLU A 37 -16.45 -14.74 5.88
N ALA A 38 -16.98 -13.60 6.32
CA ALA A 38 -17.37 -12.51 5.42
C ALA A 38 -16.18 -11.74 4.85
N VAL A 39 -14.98 -11.97 5.36
CA VAL A 39 -13.73 -11.41 4.85
C VAL A 39 -12.81 -12.52 4.33
N ARG A 40 -12.10 -12.24 3.26
CA ARG A 40 -11.06 -13.10 2.69
C ARG A 40 -9.70 -12.51 3.04
N VAL A 41 -8.83 -13.32 3.62
CA VAL A 41 -7.48 -12.92 4.01
C VAL A 41 -6.53 -13.24 2.86
N ALA A 42 -5.80 -12.23 2.38
CA ALA A 42 -4.77 -12.45 1.37
C ALA A 42 -3.54 -13.13 1.97
N GLU A 43 -2.87 -13.98 1.20
CA GLU A 43 -1.59 -14.58 1.58
C GLU A 43 -0.56 -13.49 1.92
N PRO A 44 0.31 -13.71 2.94
CA PRO A 44 1.23 -12.70 3.46
C PRO A 44 2.48 -12.53 2.56
N ILE A 45 2.26 -12.25 1.28
CA ILE A 45 3.34 -12.09 0.28
C ILE A 45 3.76 -10.64 0.08
N PHE A 46 3.03 -9.69 0.65
CA PHE A 46 3.24 -8.26 0.44
C PHE A 46 4.13 -7.62 1.51
N ARG A 47 4.83 -6.57 1.09
CA ARG A 47 5.60 -5.67 1.95
C ARG A 47 5.02 -4.25 1.84
N ASP A 48 5.21 -3.46 2.91
CA ASP A 48 4.76 -2.06 2.98
C ASP A 48 5.83 -1.11 2.46
N PHE A 49 5.43 -0.19 1.58
CA PHE A 49 6.33 0.80 1.00
C PHE A 49 5.87 2.25 1.23
N GLY A 50 4.57 2.53 1.32
CA GLY A 50 4.04 3.86 1.57
C GLY A 50 4.20 4.33 3.02
N PHE A 51 4.01 5.64 3.25
CA PHE A 51 3.99 6.21 4.60
C PHE A 51 2.76 5.72 5.39
N ARG A 52 1.59 5.69 4.74
CA ARG A 52 0.33 5.26 5.35
C ARG A 52 0.33 3.76 5.56
N LYS A 53 0.28 3.34 6.85
CA LYS A 53 0.36 1.92 7.22
C LYS A 53 -1.00 1.23 7.25
N ALA A 54 -2.08 1.98 7.49
CA ALA A 54 -3.44 1.46 7.43
C ALA A 54 -4.24 2.23 6.37
N PHE A 55 -4.89 1.51 5.47
CA PHE A 55 -5.68 2.08 4.39
C PHE A 55 -6.80 1.13 3.99
N PHE A 56 -7.87 1.68 3.46
CA PHE A 56 -9.01 0.91 2.96
C PHE A 56 -9.73 1.68 1.86
N GLY A 57 -10.53 0.97 1.10
CA GLY A 57 -11.37 1.60 0.08
C GLY A 57 -11.93 0.59 -0.91
N PRO A 58 -12.88 1.03 -1.76
CA PRO A 58 -13.38 0.21 -2.84
C PRO A 58 -12.31 -0.05 -3.90
N VAL A 59 -12.32 -1.25 -4.44
CA VAL A 59 -11.33 -1.77 -5.39
C VAL A 59 -11.58 -1.25 -6.80
N THR A 60 -10.53 -0.82 -7.46
CA THR A 60 -10.42 -0.65 -8.92
C THR A 60 -9.24 -1.50 -9.37
N THR A 61 -9.35 -2.21 -10.47
CA THR A 61 -8.33 -3.18 -10.90
C THR A 61 -7.66 -2.78 -12.22
N VAL A 62 -6.37 -3.12 -12.33
CA VAL A 62 -5.59 -3.08 -13.58
C VAL A 62 -4.83 -4.38 -13.71
N LEU A 63 -5.02 -5.10 -14.80
CA LEU A 63 -4.16 -6.21 -15.22
C LEU A 63 -3.13 -5.68 -16.21
N THR A 64 -1.84 -5.83 -15.93
CA THR A 64 -0.77 -5.34 -16.80
C THR A 64 0.54 -6.08 -16.52
N PRO A 65 0.86 -7.15 -17.27
CA PRO A 65 2.12 -7.86 -17.11
C PRO A 65 3.33 -7.01 -17.53
N GLY A 66 3.90 -6.24 -16.60
CA GLY A 66 5.13 -5.48 -16.79
C GLY A 66 5.02 -4.09 -17.40
N ASP A 67 3.86 -3.65 -17.89
CA ASP A 67 3.65 -2.28 -18.43
C ASP A 67 3.09 -1.36 -17.32
N PHE A 68 3.82 -0.27 -17.02
CA PHE A 68 3.37 0.68 -15.99
C PHE A 68 2.41 1.75 -16.52
N THR A 69 2.23 1.89 -17.85
CA THR A 69 1.41 2.97 -18.44
C THR A 69 -0.08 2.87 -18.09
N PRO A 70 -0.71 1.69 -18.02
CA PRO A 70 -2.09 1.56 -17.55
C PRO A 70 -2.25 1.92 -16.08
N VAL A 71 -1.21 1.66 -15.26
CA VAL A 71 -1.19 2.08 -13.85
C VAL A 71 -1.16 3.60 -13.76
N ALA A 72 -0.31 4.25 -14.56
CA ALA A 72 -0.22 5.70 -14.62
C ALA A 72 -1.55 6.33 -15.06
N ALA A 73 -2.19 5.77 -16.09
CA ALA A 73 -3.48 6.24 -16.58
C ALA A 73 -4.59 6.11 -15.53
N ALA A 74 -4.61 4.99 -14.78
CA ALA A 74 -5.57 4.80 -13.69
C ALA A 74 -5.36 5.82 -12.56
N LEU A 75 -4.12 6.04 -12.14
CA LEU A 75 -3.79 6.94 -11.02
C LEU A 75 -3.96 8.42 -11.37
N ASP A 76 -4.02 8.78 -12.67
CA ASP A 76 -4.32 10.14 -13.13
C ASP A 76 -5.80 10.51 -12.97
N GLU A 77 -6.67 9.53 -12.76
CA GLU A 77 -8.08 9.74 -12.44
C GLU A 77 -8.27 10.08 -10.96
N THR A 78 -9.40 10.74 -10.64
CA THR A 78 -9.77 11.00 -9.24
C THR A 78 -10.06 9.69 -8.51
N GLY A 79 -9.29 9.40 -7.46
CA GLY A 79 -9.38 8.14 -6.71
C GLY A 79 -10.63 8.02 -5.84
N LEU A 80 -11.15 9.12 -5.27
CA LEU A 80 -12.33 9.14 -4.37
C LEU A 80 -12.19 8.15 -3.19
N GLY A 81 -10.97 7.95 -2.68
CA GLY A 81 -10.70 7.01 -1.61
C GLY A 81 -10.61 5.53 -2.05
N ARG A 82 -10.63 5.26 -3.36
CA ARG A 82 -10.45 3.90 -3.90
C ARG A 82 -9.03 3.37 -3.66
N VAL A 83 -8.89 2.07 -3.74
CA VAL A 83 -7.61 1.35 -3.77
C VAL A 83 -7.42 0.76 -5.17
N LEU A 84 -6.29 1.08 -5.79
CA LEU A 84 -5.91 0.48 -7.06
C LEU A 84 -5.21 -0.86 -6.81
N VAL A 85 -5.77 -1.93 -7.36
CA VAL A 85 -5.21 -3.28 -7.33
C VAL A 85 -4.62 -3.60 -8.69
N VAL A 86 -3.30 -3.76 -8.74
CA VAL A 86 -2.52 -3.99 -9.95
C VAL A 86 -2.08 -5.44 -10.01
N GLU A 87 -2.58 -6.19 -10.99
CA GLU A 87 -2.11 -7.53 -11.32
C GLU A 87 -0.98 -7.43 -12.36
N GLY A 88 0.26 -7.53 -11.86
CA GLY A 88 1.48 -7.46 -12.64
C GLY A 88 2.07 -8.81 -13.02
N ALA A 89 1.31 -9.92 -12.87
CA ALA A 89 1.76 -11.30 -13.07
C ALA A 89 2.96 -11.70 -12.18
N GLY A 90 3.10 -11.08 -11.01
CA GLY A 90 4.25 -11.31 -10.12
C GLY A 90 5.58 -10.81 -10.69
N ALA A 91 5.57 -10.01 -11.74
CA ALA A 91 6.77 -9.54 -12.42
C ALA A 91 7.68 -8.72 -11.51
N GLN A 92 8.93 -9.16 -11.38
CA GLN A 92 9.96 -8.48 -10.59
C GLN A 92 11.02 -7.80 -11.45
N GLU A 93 10.97 -7.98 -12.77
CA GLU A 93 11.96 -7.45 -13.71
C GLU A 93 11.84 -5.95 -13.93
N GLY A 94 10.65 -5.39 -13.77
CA GLY A 94 10.36 -3.96 -13.94
C GLY A 94 9.32 -3.45 -12.96
N ALA A 95 9.57 -2.27 -12.40
CA ALA A 95 8.68 -1.62 -11.45
C ALA A 95 7.44 -1.04 -12.13
N LEU A 96 6.26 -1.33 -11.59
CA LEU A 96 4.97 -0.81 -12.05
C LEU A 96 4.57 0.49 -11.35
N LEU A 97 5.19 0.79 -10.20
CA LEU A 97 4.96 1.99 -9.41
C LEU A 97 6.30 2.55 -8.93
N GLY A 98 6.44 3.85 -8.93
CA GLY A 98 7.54 4.60 -8.33
C GLY A 98 7.01 5.85 -7.65
N ASP A 99 7.92 6.70 -7.12
CA ASP A 99 7.64 7.92 -6.39
C ASP A 99 6.65 8.85 -7.11
N ARG A 100 6.84 9.09 -8.41
CA ARG A 100 6.00 9.98 -9.22
C ARG A 100 4.56 9.51 -9.30
N LEU A 101 4.33 8.21 -9.51
CA LEU A 101 2.99 7.64 -9.58
C LEU A 101 2.33 7.55 -8.20
N ALA A 102 3.10 7.25 -7.16
CA ALA A 102 2.61 7.29 -5.79
C ALA A 102 2.18 8.70 -5.38
N PHE A 103 2.96 9.73 -5.74
CA PHE A 103 2.60 11.12 -5.49
C PHE A 103 1.36 11.56 -6.30
N LEU A 104 1.22 11.09 -7.55
CA LEU A 104 0.04 11.30 -8.37
C LEU A 104 -1.21 10.70 -7.69
N ALA A 105 -1.11 9.44 -7.23
CA ALA A 105 -2.17 8.75 -6.50
C ALA A 105 -2.58 9.52 -5.24
N TYR A 106 -1.62 9.97 -4.44
CA TYR A 106 -1.87 10.81 -3.27
C TYR A 106 -2.64 12.10 -3.64
N LYS A 107 -2.19 12.82 -4.67
CA LYS A 107 -2.82 14.06 -5.13
C LYS A 107 -4.25 13.85 -5.61
N HIS A 108 -4.53 12.71 -6.22
CA HIS A 108 -5.84 12.39 -6.77
C HIS A 108 -6.74 11.66 -5.78
N ASN A 109 -6.41 11.67 -4.48
CA ASN A 109 -7.21 11.09 -3.39
C ASN A 109 -7.45 9.57 -3.53
N TRP A 110 -6.44 8.84 -3.98
CA TRP A 110 -6.40 7.41 -3.82
C TRP A 110 -6.06 7.05 -2.37
N SER A 111 -6.69 6.00 -1.83
CA SER A 111 -6.41 5.51 -0.48
C SER A 111 -5.14 4.66 -0.42
N GLY A 112 -4.92 3.86 -1.45
CA GLY A 112 -3.76 2.98 -1.56
C GLY A 112 -3.60 2.36 -2.93
N VAL A 113 -2.44 1.69 -3.10
CA VAL A 113 -2.11 0.89 -4.29
C VAL A 113 -1.56 -0.45 -3.84
N ILE A 114 -2.11 -1.54 -4.38
CA ILE A 114 -1.63 -2.91 -4.16
C ILE A 114 -1.07 -3.42 -5.49
N VAL A 115 0.18 -3.86 -5.49
CA VAL A 115 0.88 -4.28 -6.71
C VAL A 115 1.34 -5.72 -6.58
N ASN A 116 0.74 -6.62 -7.36
CA ASN A 116 1.29 -7.97 -7.57
C ASN A 116 2.48 -7.88 -8.53
N GLY A 117 3.58 -7.35 -8.04
CA GLY A 117 4.81 -7.05 -8.79
C GLY A 117 5.74 -6.18 -7.97
N SER A 118 6.70 -5.54 -8.64
CA SER A 118 7.70 -4.69 -8.00
C SER A 118 7.38 -3.21 -8.08
N VAL A 119 7.89 -2.47 -7.07
CA VAL A 119 7.95 -1.01 -7.04
C VAL A 119 9.40 -0.53 -7.08
N ARG A 120 9.63 0.77 -7.24
CA ARG A 120 10.95 1.39 -7.14
C ARG A 120 10.89 2.67 -6.30
N ASP A 121 12.02 3.34 -6.14
CA ASP A 121 12.13 4.59 -5.39
C ASP A 121 11.62 4.43 -3.94
N SER A 122 11.97 3.28 -3.31
CA SER A 122 11.37 2.82 -2.04
C SER A 122 11.67 3.76 -0.87
N GLY A 123 12.76 4.52 -0.91
CA GLY A 123 13.07 5.55 0.09
C GLY A 123 12.07 6.71 0.01
N GLU A 124 11.79 7.19 -1.19
CA GLU A 124 10.87 8.29 -1.46
C GLU A 124 9.42 7.90 -1.18
N LEU A 125 9.04 6.66 -1.50
CA LEU A 125 7.69 6.14 -1.22
C LEU A 125 7.32 6.25 0.27
N GLN A 126 8.28 6.06 1.18
CA GLN A 126 8.07 6.15 2.62
C GLN A 126 7.69 7.57 3.10
N SER A 127 7.86 8.59 2.29
CA SER A 127 7.48 9.97 2.60
C SER A 127 6.11 10.39 2.07
N ILE A 128 5.48 9.57 1.22
CA ILE A 128 4.20 9.89 0.58
C ILE A 128 3.06 9.26 1.38
N ASP A 129 2.10 10.08 1.83
CA ASP A 129 0.96 9.64 2.66
C ASP A 129 -0.09 8.88 1.84
N ILE A 130 0.28 7.69 1.41
CA ILE A 130 -0.57 6.72 0.70
C ILE A 130 -0.20 5.29 1.16
N GLY A 131 -1.17 4.38 1.19
CA GLY A 131 -0.91 2.96 1.43
C GLY A 131 -0.30 2.31 0.19
N ILE A 132 0.83 1.61 0.32
CA ILE A 132 1.43 0.86 -0.80
C ILE A 132 1.84 -0.51 -0.32
N LYS A 133 1.26 -1.53 -0.95
CA LYS A 133 1.64 -2.94 -0.78
C LYS A 133 2.21 -3.47 -2.09
N ALA A 134 3.37 -4.14 -2.06
CA ALA A 134 3.99 -4.75 -3.24
C ALA A 134 4.82 -5.98 -2.85
N LEU A 135 5.18 -6.81 -3.82
CA LEU A 135 6.01 -8.01 -3.57
C LEU A 135 7.46 -7.65 -3.22
N GLY A 136 8.00 -6.61 -3.85
CA GLY A 136 9.39 -6.22 -3.67
C GLY A 136 9.76 -4.98 -4.45
N THR A 137 11.07 -4.75 -4.57
CA THR A 137 11.62 -3.59 -5.27
C THR A 137 12.56 -4.00 -6.40
N THR A 138 12.61 -3.20 -7.46
CA THR A 138 13.61 -3.28 -8.52
C THR A 138 13.96 -1.87 -9.00
N PRO A 139 15.23 -1.54 -9.28
CA PRO A 139 15.57 -0.22 -9.80
C PRO A 139 15.13 -0.02 -11.26
N ARG A 140 14.88 -1.12 -11.98
CA ARG A 140 14.46 -1.07 -13.38
C ARG A 140 13.00 -0.62 -13.47
N ARG A 141 12.73 0.30 -14.37
CA ARG A 141 11.36 0.71 -14.74
C ARG A 141 10.69 -0.38 -15.55
N GLY A 142 9.40 -0.56 -15.38
CA GLY A 142 8.55 -1.38 -16.24
C GLY A 142 8.52 -0.90 -17.69
N THR A 143 7.97 -1.69 -18.58
CA THR A 143 7.85 -1.37 -20.00
C THR A 143 6.76 -0.30 -20.25
N THR A 144 6.66 0.17 -21.49
CA THR A 144 5.59 1.09 -21.96
C THR A 144 4.75 0.45 -23.05
N SER A 145 4.88 -0.86 -23.23
CA SER A 145 4.13 -1.61 -24.24
C SER A 145 3.75 -2.97 -23.69
N GLY A 146 2.48 -3.27 -23.73
CA GLY A 146 1.94 -4.54 -23.25
C GLY A 146 0.43 -4.58 -23.41
N THR A 147 -0.14 -5.76 -23.22
CA THR A 147 -1.59 -5.91 -23.09
C THR A 147 -2.01 -5.52 -21.69
N SER A 148 -3.08 -4.76 -21.58
CA SER A 148 -3.65 -4.39 -20.31
C SER A 148 -5.17 -4.47 -20.34
N GLN A 149 -5.77 -4.71 -19.17
CA GLN A 149 -7.22 -4.68 -18.98
C GLN A 149 -7.52 -3.93 -17.70
N ARG A 150 -8.65 -3.24 -17.67
CA ARG A 150 -9.12 -2.50 -16.50
C ARG A 150 -10.48 -3.00 -16.06
N ASP A 151 -10.75 -2.80 -14.78
CA ASP A 151 -12.06 -3.06 -14.16
C ASP A 151 -12.58 -4.48 -14.44
N ILE A 152 -11.65 -5.44 -14.39
CA ILE A 152 -11.93 -6.87 -14.45
C ILE A 152 -11.53 -7.55 -13.13
N PRO A 153 -12.16 -8.68 -12.76
CA PRO A 153 -11.69 -9.47 -11.62
C PRO A 153 -10.24 -9.95 -11.83
N VAL A 154 -9.39 -9.80 -10.80
CA VAL A 154 -8.00 -10.30 -10.79
C VAL A 154 -7.77 -11.18 -9.56
N ALA A 155 -6.96 -12.24 -9.70
CA ALA A 155 -6.72 -13.19 -8.63
C ALA A 155 -5.24 -13.37 -8.38
N PHE A 156 -4.80 -13.12 -7.13
CA PHE A 156 -3.45 -13.40 -6.62
C PHE A 156 -3.49 -13.43 -5.09
N ALA A 157 -2.40 -13.87 -4.45
CA ALA A 157 -2.31 -14.00 -3.00
C ALA A 157 -3.48 -14.80 -2.39
N GLY A 158 -3.96 -15.84 -3.08
CA GLY A 158 -5.06 -16.71 -2.63
C GLY A 158 -6.45 -16.06 -2.62
N VAL A 159 -6.60 -14.81 -3.04
CA VAL A 159 -7.88 -14.08 -3.05
C VAL A 159 -8.23 -13.53 -4.43
N LEU A 160 -9.53 -13.32 -4.65
CA LEU A 160 -10.06 -12.67 -5.83
C LEU A 160 -10.46 -11.24 -5.46
N PHE A 161 -9.96 -10.26 -6.23
CA PHE A 161 -10.32 -8.85 -6.16
C PHE A 161 -11.27 -8.52 -7.31
N ARG A 162 -12.49 -8.10 -7.00
CA ARG A 162 -13.44 -7.63 -8.01
C ARG A 162 -13.56 -6.11 -7.94
N PRO A 163 -13.74 -5.41 -9.05
CA PRO A 163 -14.12 -4.00 -9.02
C PRO A 163 -15.34 -3.79 -8.13
N GLY A 164 -15.22 -2.87 -7.17
CA GLY A 164 -16.28 -2.59 -6.19
C GLY A 164 -16.21 -3.39 -4.89
N ASP A 165 -15.45 -4.49 -4.81
CA ASP A 165 -15.08 -5.12 -3.52
C ASP A 165 -14.39 -4.06 -2.64
N TRP A 166 -14.33 -4.29 -1.34
CA TRP A 166 -13.60 -3.46 -0.41
C TRP A 166 -12.33 -4.15 0.06
N VAL A 167 -11.24 -3.40 0.12
CA VAL A 167 -9.98 -3.88 0.65
C VAL A 167 -9.60 -3.07 1.88
N TYR A 168 -9.04 -3.76 2.87
CA TYR A 168 -8.52 -3.23 4.12
C TYR A 168 -7.09 -3.73 4.28
N GLY A 169 -6.15 -2.84 4.47
CA GLY A 169 -4.75 -3.19 4.62
C GLY A 169 -4.13 -2.47 5.80
N ASP A 170 -3.30 -3.19 6.56
CA ASP A 170 -2.43 -2.66 7.58
C ASP A 170 -1.09 -3.43 7.62
N GLN A 171 -0.33 -3.33 8.70
CA GLN A 171 0.95 -4.00 8.82
C GLN A 171 0.84 -5.53 8.92
N ASP A 172 -0.30 -6.05 9.39
CA ASP A 172 -0.53 -7.49 9.55
C ASP A 172 -0.95 -8.16 8.24
N GLY A 173 -1.61 -7.43 7.32
CA GLY A 173 -1.99 -8.02 6.05
C GLY A 173 -2.98 -7.23 5.21
N LEU A 174 -3.71 -7.97 4.37
CA LEU A 174 -4.76 -7.48 3.50
C LEU A 174 -6.01 -8.34 3.66
N LEU A 175 -7.16 -7.68 3.78
CA LEU A 175 -8.49 -8.29 3.76
C LEU A 175 -9.27 -7.81 2.54
N VAL A 176 -10.08 -8.68 1.99
CA VAL A 176 -11.04 -8.38 0.91
C VAL A 176 -12.44 -8.73 1.39
N ALA A 177 -13.37 -7.81 1.22
CA ALA A 177 -14.79 -8.01 1.54
C ALA A 177 -15.66 -7.58 0.34
N ASP A 178 -16.81 -8.22 0.16
CA ASP A 178 -17.73 -7.89 -0.94
C ASP A 178 -18.45 -6.56 -0.72
N THR A 179 -18.49 -6.08 0.52
CA THR A 179 -19.15 -4.83 0.92
C THR A 179 -18.31 -4.06 1.94
N LYS A 180 -18.64 -2.78 2.12
CA LYS A 180 -18.03 -1.95 3.17
C LYS A 180 -18.35 -2.52 4.56
N LEU A 181 -17.33 -2.64 5.43
CA LEU A 181 -17.48 -3.25 6.75
C LEU A 181 -17.90 -2.25 7.85
N PHE A 182 -17.56 -0.96 7.68
CA PHE A 182 -17.91 0.12 8.63
C PHE A 182 -18.07 1.47 7.95
#